data_b549419333dcd3133a908de16b8087f8
#
_entry.id   b549419333dcd3133a908de16b8087f8
#
_cell.length_a   1.000
_cell.length_b   1.000
_cell.length_c   1.000
_cell.angle_alpha   90.00
_cell.angle_beta   90.00
_cell.angle_gamma   90.00
#
_symmetry.space_group_name_H-M   'P 1'
#
loop_
_entity.id
_entity.type
_entity.pdbx_description
1 polymer ?
#
loop_
_entity_poly.entity_id
_entity_poly.type
_entity_poly.pdbx_seq_one_letter_code
_entity_poly.pdbx_strand_id
1 'polypeptide(L)'
;MYGVLFEVLRRYVEATFGSTVWSAAVEIANGQPLEIHTRKNYSTRLLIRIINSVCDFVGLPEEDIYYEFGITTVQYLSDNGFKSLLQVLGKNYIDFLQNVNELHEYLRFSYPKIKAPGIQITSINNNIVELEYTSIREEFPDYLRSQLIYIAKMLYQLDVSAKITDKKKRGAIYSFTYKIYNKGAPWVELIEKDNQFVNNPSLLDLSIKLSEKQFLGSLPFHLVLSKSMIVKRAGTGILCLRNDLLEKTFTSCFQIARPKSNPVFEDLYANRFTTFEIVLLVPVSAKRKSTKNTGNLEEKCRFKGEIYFVEEWEMILFIGSPMIRDTKQLYEKSLRISDLNMFDRSRR
;
A
#
# COMPACT_ATOMS: atom_id res chain seq x y z
N MET A 1 -10.80 -13.72 10.52
CA MET A 1 -9.49 -14.17 9.97
C MET A 1 -9.72 -15.45 9.16
N TYR A 2 -9.07 -15.62 8.01
CA TYR A 2 -9.21 -16.85 7.24
C TYR A 2 -8.41 -18.00 7.86
N GLY A 3 -8.91 -19.22 7.71
CA GLY A 3 -8.31 -20.43 8.25
C GLY A 3 -6.92 -20.76 7.73
N VAL A 4 -6.52 -20.18 6.59
CA VAL A 4 -5.14 -20.31 6.09
C VAL A 4 -4.11 -19.86 7.13
N LEU A 5 -4.38 -18.80 7.90
CA LEU A 5 -3.46 -18.34 8.95
C LEU A 5 -3.44 -19.29 10.16
N PHE A 6 -4.56 -19.96 10.45
CA PHE A 6 -4.57 -21.02 11.47
C PHE A 6 -3.77 -22.26 11.02
N GLU A 7 -3.86 -22.61 9.74
CA GLU A 7 -3.07 -23.70 9.17
C GLU A 7 -1.57 -23.42 9.20
N VAL A 8 -1.18 -22.17 8.87
CA VAL A 8 0.22 -21.75 8.96
C VAL A 8 0.72 -21.78 10.40
N LEU A 9 -0.07 -21.26 11.35
CA LEU A 9 0.29 -21.29 12.77
C LEU A 9 0.41 -22.73 13.27
N ARG A 10 -0.52 -23.63 12.88
CA ARG A 10 -0.46 -25.04 13.20
C ARG A 10 0.86 -25.67 12.73
N ARG A 11 1.22 -25.45 11.46
CA ARG A 11 2.47 -25.99 10.89
C ARG A 11 3.70 -25.49 11.64
N TYR A 12 3.72 -24.20 11.97
CA TYR A 12 4.82 -23.65 12.77
C TYR A 12 4.92 -24.33 14.14
N VAL A 13 3.82 -24.37 14.88
CA VAL A 13 3.80 -24.96 16.25
C VAL A 13 4.12 -26.45 16.23
N GLU A 14 3.52 -27.22 15.32
CA GLU A 14 3.75 -28.65 15.20
C GLU A 14 5.20 -28.98 14.80
N ALA A 15 5.78 -28.20 13.88
CA ALA A 15 7.16 -28.39 13.43
C ALA A 15 8.19 -28.04 14.50
N THR A 16 7.91 -27.03 15.32
CA THR A 16 8.87 -26.48 16.29
C THR A 16 8.72 -27.13 17.68
N PHE A 17 7.48 -27.31 18.15
CA PHE A 17 7.15 -27.71 19.52
C PHE A 17 6.43 -29.06 19.61
N GLY A 18 5.99 -29.60 18.48
CA GLY A 18 5.26 -30.86 18.41
C GLY A 18 3.73 -30.70 18.38
N SER A 19 3.06 -31.75 17.87
CA SER A 19 1.60 -31.78 17.73
C SER A 19 0.85 -31.77 19.06
N THR A 20 1.47 -32.24 20.13
CA THR A 20 0.89 -32.22 21.48
C THR A 20 0.69 -30.81 22.00
N VAL A 21 1.66 -29.89 21.76
CA VAL A 21 1.55 -28.48 22.15
C VAL A 21 0.43 -27.79 21.36
N TRP A 22 0.34 -28.05 20.07
CA TRP A 22 -0.76 -27.55 19.24
C TRP A 22 -2.12 -27.98 19.75
N SER A 23 -2.29 -29.29 19.97
CA SER A 23 -3.59 -29.86 20.42
C SER A 23 -4.01 -29.30 21.78
N ALA A 24 -3.10 -29.23 22.73
CA ALA A 24 -3.36 -28.64 24.06
C ALA A 24 -3.69 -27.15 23.99
N ALA A 25 -2.94 -26.38 23.20
CA ALA A 25 -3.21 -24.95 23.02
C ALA A 25 -4.58 -24.67 22.39
N VAL A 26 -4.98 -25.48 21.40
CA VAL A 26 -6.28 -25.38 20.76
C VAL A 26 -7.40 -25.77 21.73
N GLU A 27 -7.23 -26.83 22.52
CA GLU A 27 -8.21 -27.29 23.51
C GLU A 27 -8.48 -26.20 24.57
N ILE A 28 -7.44 -25.56 25.10
CA ILE A 28 -7.57 -24.45 26.04
C ILE A 28 -8.26 -23.24 25.38
N ALA A 29 -7.85 -22.88 24.15
CA ALA A 29 -8.37 -21.70 23.49
C ALA A 29 -9.81 -21.86 22.96
N ASN A 30 -10.22 -23.05 22.57
CA ASN A 30 -11.48 -23.35 21.86
C ASN A 30 -12.43 -24.28 22.64
N GLY A 31 -11.95 -24.98 23.68
CA GLY A 31 -12.71 -25.94 24.47
C GLY A 31 -12.93 -27.30 23.79
N GLN A 32 -12.46 -27.47 22.56
CA GLN A 32 -12.56 -28.69 21.77
C GLN A 32 -11.55 -28.66 20.61
N PRO A 33 -11.22 -29.83 20.01
CA PRO A 33 -10.40 -29.87 18.80
C PRO A 33 -10.94 -28.97 17.69
N LEU A 34 -10.04 -28.36 16.91
CA LEU A 34 -10.39 -27.44 15.84
C LEU A 34 -10.05 -28.05 14.49
N GLU A 35 -11.08 -28.34 13.70
CA GLU A 35 -10.88 -28.66 12.29
C GLU A 35 -10.70 -27.38 11.48
N ILE A 36 -9.51 -27.23 10.87
CA ILE A 36 -9.15 -26.02 10.14
C ILE A 36 -9.52 -26.17 8.67
N HIS A 37 -10.41 -25.31 8.20
CA HIS A 37 -10.72 -25.13 6.78
C HIS A 37 -10.11 -23.83 6.28
N THR A 38 -9.14 -23.88 5.39
CA THR A 38 -8.33 -22.72 4.95
C THR A 38 -9.16 -21.55 4.40
N ARG A 39 -10.28 -21.82 3.76
CA ARG A 39 -11.20 -20.81 3.20
C ARG A 39 -12.31 -20.33 4.15
N LYS A 40 -12.46 -20.96 5.31
CA LYS A 40 -13.45 -20.57 6.34
C LYS A 40 -12.94 -19.36 7.12
N ASN A 41 -13.86 -18.47 7.52
CA ASN A 41 -13.54 -17.37 8.41
C ASN A 41 -13.71 -17.78 9.88
N TYR A 42 -12.69 -17.49 10.67
CA TYR A 42 -12.65 -17.70 12.12
C TYR A 42 -12.49 -16.35 12.83
N SER A 43 -12.81 -16.32 14.12
CA SER A 43 -12.59 -15.14 14.95
C SER A 43 -11.09 -14.84 15.10
N THR A 44 -10.70 -13.58 14.96
CA THR A 44 -9.33 -13.14 15.28
C THR A 44 -8.97 -13.43 16.74
N ARG A 45 -9.94 -13.28 17.67
CA ARG A 45 -9.73 -13.58 19.08
C ARG A 45 -9.37 -15.04 19.33
N LEU A 46 -9.87 -15.98 18.51
CA LEU A 46 -9.52 -17.39 18.65
C LEU A 46 -8.04 -17.60 18.30
N LEU A 47 -7.55 -16.99 17.20
CA LEU A 47 -6.13 -17.08 16.83
C LEU A 47 -5.23 -16.53 17.93
N ILE A 48 -5.57 -15.36 18.47
CA ILE A 48 -4.81 -14.72 19.57
C ILE A 48 -4.78 -15.63 20.79
N ARG A 49 -5.93 -16.20 21.19
CA ARG A 49 -5.98 -17.14 22.34
C ARG A 49 -5.12 -18.37 22.12
N ILE A 50 -5.11 -18.94 20.90
CA ILE A 50 -4.24 -20.07 20.60
C ILE A 50 -2.77 -19.66 20.73
N ILE A 51 -2.38 -18.51 20.19
CA ILE A 51 -1.00 -17.99 20.32
C ILE A 51 -0.62 -17.81 21.79
N ASN A 52 -1.48 -17.17 22.60
CA ASN A 52 -1.21 -16.98 24.02
C ASN A 52 -1.08 -18.33 24.77
N SER A 53 -1.95 -19.30 24.46
CA SER A 53 -1.81 -20.63 25.04
C SER A 53 -0.51 -21.34 24.61
N VAL A 54 -0.04 -21.15 23.36
CA VAL A 54 1.26 -21.65 22.93
C VAL A 54 2.37 -20.97 23.74
N CYS A 55 2.34 -19.64 23.89
CA CYS A 55 3.32 -18.90 24.69
C CYS A 55 3.40 -19.42 26.12
N ASP A 56 2.25 -19.66 26.77
CA ASP A 56 2.18 -20.20 28.12
C ASP A 56 2.80 -21.60 28.23
N PHE A 57 2.60 -22.47 27.22
CA PHE A 57 3.19 -23.81 27.19
C PHE A 57 4.69 -23.82 26.99
N VAL A 58 5.19 -22.97 26.08
CA VAL A 58 6.61 -23.00 25.67
C VAL A 58 7.48 -22.02 26.45
N GLY A 59 6.86 -21.08 27.20
CA GLY A 59 7.56 -20.07 27.99
C GLY A 59 8.28 -19.00 27.13
N LEU A 60 7.81 -18.78 25.90
CA LEU A 60 8.33 -17.77 24.99
C LEU A 60 7.43 -16.54 24.97
N PRO A 61 7.99 -15.33 24.77
CA PRO A 61 7.21 -14.12 24.64
C PRO A 61 6.39 -14.13 23.34
N GLU A 62 5.24 -13.44 23.34
CA GLU A 62 4.36 -13.35 22.18
C GLU A 62 5.08 -12.82 20.92
N GLU A 63 6.01 -11.86 21.11
CA GLU A 63 6.78 -11.26 20.02
C GLU A 63 7.55 -12.31 19.21
N ASP A 64 8.15 -13.27 19.86
CA ASP A 64 8.93 -14.33 19.19
C ASP A 64 8.02 -15.28 18.42
N ILE A 65 6.86 -15.65 18.99
CA ILE A 65 5.89 -16.50 18.32
C ILE A 65 5.32 -15.78 17.08
N TYR A 66 4.95 -14.50 17.19
CA TYR A 66 4.48 -13.71 16.04
C TYR A 66 5.58 -13.54 14.98
N TYR A 67 6.82 -13.38 15.41
CA TYR A 67 7.96 -13.24 14.50
C TYR A 67 8.15 -14.50 13.65
N GLU A 68 8.25 -15.65 14.24
CA GLU A 68 8.41 -16.92 13.54
C GLU A 68 7.16 -17.31 12.73
N PHE A 69 5.97 -17.01 13.23
CA PHE A 69 4.73 -17.14 12.50
C PHE A 69 4.72 -16.32 11.21
N GLY A 70 5.28 -15.11 11.24
CA GLY A 70 5.41 -14.26 10.05
C GLY A 70 6.33 -14.87 8.99
N ILE A 71 7.49 -15.40 9.38
CA ILE A 71 8.42 -16.11 8.49
C ILE A 71 7.73 -17.32 7.87
N THR A 72 7.13 -18.18 8.71
CA THR A 72 6.43 -19.38 8.26
C THR A 72 5.30 -19.05 7.27
N THR A 73 4.64 -17.90 7.43
CA THR A 73 3.61 -17.45 6.49
C THR A 73 4.19 -17.21 5.10
N VAL A 74 5.32 -16.53 5.00
CA VAL A 74 5.96 -16.27 3.70
C VAL A 74 6.43 -17.56 3.05
N GLN A 75 7.01 -18.48 3.83
CA GLN A 75 7.42 -19.81 3.37
C GLN A 75 6.21 -20.58 2.84
N TYR A 76 5.14 -20.65 3.63
CA TYR A 76 3.89 -21.32 3.24
C TYR A 76 3.32 -20.77 1.93
N LEU A 77 3.26 -19.45 1.77
CA LEU A 77 2.79 -18.81 0.54
C LEU A 77 3.69 -19.20 -0.64
N SER A 78 5.01 -19.18 -0.45
CA SER A 78 5.97 -19.55 -1.50
C SER A 78 5.79 -20.99 -1.96
N ASP A 79 5.61 -21.91 -1.01
CA ASP A 79 5.46 -23.35 -1.28
C ASP A 79 4.10 -23.69 -1.92
N ASN A 80 3.08 -22.87 -1.67
CA ASN A 80 1.72 -23.06 -2.20
C ASN A 80 1.43 -22.23 -3.47
N GLY A 81 2.45 -21.91 -4.24
CA GLY A 81 2.31 -21.32 -5.58
C GLY A 81 2.25 -19.80 -5.64
N PHE A 82 2.39 -19.08 -4.51
CA PHE A 82 2.39 -17.63 -4.50
C PHE A 82 3.77 -17.01 -4.70
N LYS A 83 4.83 -17.80 -4.86
CA LYS A 83 6.21 -17.30 -5.04
C LYS A 83 6.32 -16.39 -6.26
N SER A 84 5.80 -16.80 -7.40
CA SER A 84 5.81 -15.99 -8.62
C SER A 84 5.02 -14.69 -8.47
N LEU A 85 3.89 -14.74 -7.74
CA LEU A 85 3.11 -13.54 -7.43
C LEU A 85 3.91 -12.57 -6.56
N LEU A 86 4.62 -13.05 -5.54
CA LEU A 86 5.50 -12.21 -4.72
C LEU A 86 6.63 -11.59 -5.56
N GLN A 87 7.20 -12.33 -6.50
CA GLN A 87 8.30 -11.86 -7.37
C GLN A 87 7.88 -10.78 -8.37
N VAL A 88 6.61 -10.78 -8.84
CA VAL A 88 6.14 -9.77 -9.80
C VAL A 88 5.69 -8.46 -9.16
N LEU A 89 5.62 -8.40 -7.83
CA LEU A 89 5.24 -7.17 -7.12
C LEU A 89 6.28 -6.06 -7.22
N GLY A 90 7.55 -6.39 -7.42
CA GLY A 90 8.59 -5.37 -7.55
C GLY A 90 9.87 -5.93 -8.18
N LYS A 91 10.55 -5.11 -8.98
CA LYS A 91 11.89 -5.43 -9.52
C LYS A 91 12.94 -5.40 -8.40
N ASN A 92 12.78 -4.47 -7.47
CA ASN A 92 13.59 -4.31 -6.27
C ASN A 92 12.71 -4.30 -5.02
N TYR A 93 13.35 -4.26 -3.86
CA TYR A 93 12.64 -4.33 -2.58
C TYR A 93 11.77 -3.09 -2.32
N ILE A 94 12.15 -1.92 -2.80
CA ILE A 94 11.35 -0.69 -2.64
C ILE A 94 10.07 -0.79 -3.47
N ASP A 95 10.17 -1.21 -4.74
CA ASP A 95 9.02 -1.46 -5.60
C ASP A 95 8.07 -2.48 -4.97
N PHE A 96 8.62 -3.56 -4.37
CA PHE A 96 7.82 -4.55 -3.65
C PHE A 96 7.04 -3.91 -2.51
N LEU A 97 7.69 -3.11 -1.66
CA LEU A 97 7.02 -2.44 -0.54
C LEU A 97 5.92 -1.47 -1.00
N GLN A 98 6.11 -0.80 -2.13
CA GLN A 98 5.09 0.09 -2.71
C GLN A 98 3.87 -0.70 -3.22
N ASN A 99 4.10 -1.89 -3.77
CA ASN A 99 3.07 -2.69 -4.42
C ASN A 99 2.49 -3.82 -3.55
N VAL A 100 2.96 -4.02 -2.33
CA VAL A 100 2.47 -5.11 -1.46
C VAL A 100 0.96 -5.07 -1.19
N ASN A 101 0.34 -3.91 -1.25
CA ASN A 101 -1.12 -3.79 -1.13
C ASN A 101 -1.86 -4.45 -2.31
N GLU A 102 -1.25 -4.52 -3.50
CA GLU A 102 -1.82 -5.18 -4.67
C GLU A 102 -1.93 -6.71 -4.45
N LEU A 103 -1.02 -7.28 -3.65
CA LEU A 103 -1.14 -8.68 -3.22
C LEU A 103 -2.45 -8.93 -2.48
N HIS A 104 -2.83 -8.03 -1.59
CA HIS A 104 -4.07 -8.15 -0.84
C HIS A 104 -5.32 -8.00 -1.74
N GLU A 105 -5.27 -7.10 -2.73
CA GLU A 105 -6.34 -6.97 -3.72
C GLU A 105 -6.46 -8.25 -4.58
N TYR A 106 -5.34 -8.81 -5.01
CA TYR A 106 -5.33 -10.10 -5.72
C TYR A 106 -5.92 -11.23 -4.86
N LEU A 107 -5.52 -11.30 -3.59
CA LEU A 107 -6.03 -12.31 -2.67
C LEU A 107 -7.54 -12.19 -2.41
N ARG A 108 -8.17 -11.03 -2.64
CA ARG A 108 -9.63 -10.86 -2.51
C ARG A 108 -10.44 -11.72 -3.47
N PHE A 109 -9.88 -12.12 -4.62
CA PHE A 109 -10.55 -13.06 -5.52
C PHE A 109 -10.77 -14.42 -4.84
N SER A 110 -9.77 -14.90 -4.10
CA SER A 110 -9.84 -16.17 -3.38
C SER A 110 -10.42 -16.02 -1.97
N TYR A 111 -10.31 -14.85 -1.37
CA TYR A 111 -10.69 -14.54 0.00
C TYR A 111 -11.51 -13.23 0.09
N PRO A 112 -12.76 -13.20 -0.39
CA PRO A 112 -13.55 -11.97 -0.55
C PRO A 112 -13.78 -11.15 0.74
N LYS A 113 -13.75 -11.81 1.91
CA LYS A 113 -13.94 -11.17 3.22
C LYS A 113 -12.62 -10.77 3.91
N ILE A 114 -11.50 -10.73 3.16
CA ILE A 114 -10.23 -10.32 3.74
C ILE A 114 -10.28 -8.86 4.19
N LYS A 115 -9.88 -8.64 5.44
CA LYS A 115 -9.64 -7.29 5.97
C LYS A 115 -8.13 -7.06 5.94
N ALA A 116 -7.65 -6.65 4.80
CA ALA A 116 -6.24 -6.40 4.58
C ALA A 116 -5.76 -5.21 5.41
N PRO A 117 -4.52 -5.26 5.91
CA PRO A 117 -3.87 -4.08 6.45
C PRO A 117 -3.49 -3.10 5.33
N GLY A 118 -3.22 -1.86 5.68
CA GLY A 118 -2.58 -0.90 4.80
C GLY A 118 -1.08 -0.88 5.09
N ILE A 119 -0.28 -0.97 4.04
CA ILE A 119 1.19 -0.88 4.13
C ILE A 119 1.61 0.21 3.17
N GLN A 120 2.39 1.19 3.64
CA GLN A 120 2.78 2.32 2.83
C GLN A 120 4.13 2.88 3.24
N ILE A 121 4.99 3.16 2.26
CA ILE A 121 6.21 3.92 2.46
C ILE A 121 5.81 5.38 2.71
N THR A 122 6.33 5.97 3.78
CA THR A 122 6.12 7.37 4.16
C THR A 122 7.31 8.24 3.83
N SER A 123 8.52 7.69 3.86
CA SER A 123 9.73 8.38 3.42
C SER A 123 10.82 7.39 3.02
N ILE A 124 11.72 7.82 2.14
CA ILE A 124 12.93 7.10 1.74
C ILE A 124 14.10 8.07 1.85
N ASN A 125 15.05 7.73 2.69
CA ASN A 125 16.33 8.42 2.84
C ASN A 125 17.47 7.47 2.48
N ASN A 126 18.70 7.97 2.36
CA ASN A 126 19.86 7.16 2.00
C ASN A 126 19.97 5.84 2.78
N ASN A 127 19.72 5.88 4.09
CA ASN A 127 19.93 4.73 4.97
C ASN A 127 18.65 4.12 5.53
N ILE A 128 17.49 4.80 5.41
CA ILE A 128 16.26 4.43 6.08
C ILE A 128 15.09 4.50 5.11
N VAL A 129 14.29 3.44 5.09
CA VAL A 129 12.93 3.47 4.56
C VAL A 129 11.97 3.49 5.74
N GLU A 130 11.14 4.52 5.81
CA GLU A 130 10.05 4.57 6.78
C GLU A 130 8.77 4.02 6.15
N LEU A 131 8.12 3.11 6.86
CA LEU A 131 6.92 2.43 6.42
C LEU A 131 5.82 2.54 7.48
N GLU A 132 4.64 2.98 7.11
CA GLU A 132 3.46 2.98 7.96
C GLU A 132 2.64 1.71 7.70
N TYR A 133 2.37 0.96 8.76
CA TYR A 133 1.46 -0.18 8.77
C TYR A 133 0.20 0.17 9.52
N THR A 134 -0.95 0.08 8.89
CA THR A 134 -2.25 0.35 9.48
C THR A 134 -3.11 -0.91 9.52
N SER A 135 -3.66 -1.22 10.70
CA SER A 135 -4.46 -2.43 10.91
C SER A 135 -5.55 -2.19 11.96
N ILE A 136 -6.62 -2.98 11.89
CA ILE A 136 -7.60 -3.10 12.96
C ILE A 136 -7.14 -4.06 14.07
N ARG A 137 -5.95 -4.67 13.91
CA ARG A 137 -5.37 -5.67 14.81
C ARG A 137 -4.12 -5.10 15.43
N GLU A 138 -4.05 -5.13 16.73
CA GLU A 138 -2.95 -4.57 17.50
C GLU A 138 -1.76 -5.52 17.58
N GLU A 139 -2.00 -6.81 17.50
CA GLU A 139 -1.09 -7.89 17.87
C GLU A 139 -0.10 -8.30 16.78
N PHE A 140 -0.23 -7.76 15.56
CA PHE A 140 0.50 -8.21 14.38
C PHE A 140 1.75 -7.41 13.94
N PRO A 141 2.30 -6.47 14.75
CA PRO A 141 3.45 -5.71 14.27
C PRO A 141 4.70 -6.58 14.09
N ASP A 142 5.01 -7.50 15.02
CA ASP A 142 6.18 -8.37 14.90
C ASP A 142 6.04 -9.43 13.80
N TYR A 143 4.81 -9.89 13.56
CA TYR A 143 4.46 -10.72 12.43
C TYR A 143 4.78 -10.04 11.08
N LEU A 144 4.44 -8.75 10.90
CA LEU A 144 4.82 -8.01 9.70
C LEU A 144 6.32 -7.73 9.67
N ARG A 145 6.93 -7.37 10.83
CA ARG A 145 8.37 -7.10 10.92
C ARG A 145 9.20 -8.26 10.35
N SER A 146 8.87 -9.47 10.74
CA SER A 146 9.58 -10.65 10.27
C SER A 146 9.37 -10.92 8.78
N GLN A 147 8.16 -10.70 8.26
CA GLN A 147 7.87 -10.83 6.83
C GLN A 147 8.70 -9.85 6.00
N LEU A 148 8.79 -8.58 6.43
CA LEU A 148 9.60 -7.56 5.75
C LEU A 148 11.06 -8.00 5.66
N ILE A 149 11.65 -8.46 6.77
CA ILE A 149 13.06 -8.90 6.81
C ILE A 149 13.24 -10.16 5.96
N TYR A 150 12.36 -11.14 6.11
CA TYR A 150 12.50 -12.41 5.41
C TYR A 150 12.33 -12.29 3.90
N ILE A 151 11.38 -11.47 3.43
CA ILE A 151 11.17 -11.20 2.00
C ILE A 151 12.37 -10.47 1.40
N ALA A 152 12.93 -9.48 2.09
CA ALA A 152 14.14 -8.78 1.65
C ALA A 152 15.29 -9.75 1.38
N LYS A 153 15.49 -10.71 2.30
CA LYS A 153 16.54 -11.74 2.16
C LYS A 153 16.20 -12.75 1.07
N MET A 154 14.98 -13.28 1.05
CA MET A 154 14.57 -14.40 0.18
C MET A 154 14.46 -14.01 -1.29
N LEU A 155 13.87 -12.83 -1.59
CA LEU A 155 13.60 -12.41 -2.98
C LEU A 155 14.69 -11.49 -3.54
N TYR A 156 15.25 -10.62 -2.69
CA TYR A 156 16.15 -9.54 -3.13
C TYR A 156 17.58 -9.69 -2.62
N GLN A 157 17.88 -10.73 -1.84
CA GLN A 157 19.22 -10.99 -1.28
C GLN A 157 19.77 -9.82 -0.45
N LEU A 158 18.90 -9.04 0.18
CA LEU A 158 19.25 -7.90 1.01
C LEU A 158 19.29 -8.30 2.49
N ASP A 159 20.32 -7.84 3.21
CA ASP A 159 20.40 -7.94 4.67
C ASP A 159 19.84 -6.66 5.28
N VAL A 160 18.59 -6.71 5.67
CA VAL A 160 17.88 -5.57 6.26
C VAL A 160 17.54 -5.84 7.72
N SER A 161 17.41 -4.75 8.49
CA SER A 161 16.81 -4.78 9.82
C SER A 161 15.62 -3.83 9.86
N ALA A 162 14.56 -4.22 10.55
CA ALA A 162 13.37 -3.42 10.72
C ALA A 162 13.08 -3.20 12.21
N LYS A 163 12.84 -1.94 12.58
CA LYS A 163 12.49 -1.55 13.95
C LYS A 163 11.16 -0.84 13.97
N ILE A 164 10.31 -1.20 14.92
CA ILE A 164 9.05 -0.48 15.20
C ILE A 164 9.42 0.73 16.07
N THR A 165 9.10 1.93 15.61
CA THR A 165 9.52 3.18 16.27
C THR A 165 8.34 3.96 16.87
N ASP A 166 7.15 3.76 16.36
CA ASP A 166 5.96 4.46 16.84
C ASP A 166 4.70 3.59 16.72
N LYS A 167 3.78 3.77 17.68
CA LYS A 167 2.48 3.10 17.70
C LYS A 167 1.42 4.14 18.03
N LYS A 168 0.45 4.30 17.16
CA LYS A 168 -0.68 5.22 17.33
C LYS A 168 -1.99 4.46 17.20
N LYS A 169 -2.98 4.90 17.98
CA LYS A 169 -4.35 4.40 17.88
C LYS A 169 -5.28 5.54 17.48
N ARG A 170 -6.05 5.35 16.43
CA ARG A 170 -7.08 6.28 15.97
C ARG A 170 -8.41 5.54 15.80
N GLY A 171 -9.29 5.68 16.78
CA GLY A 171 -10.54 4.91 16.81
C GLY A 171 -10.27 3.40 16.87
N ALA A 172 -10.75 2.66 15.89
CA ALA A 172 -10.56 1.21 15.78
C ALA A 172 -9.29 0.81 14.99
N ILE A 173 -8.48 1.76 14.53
CA ILE A 173 -7.31 1.51 13.68
C ILE A 173 -6.05 1.78 14.48
N TYR A 174 -5.13 0.83 14.44
CA TYR A 174 -3.76 0.95 14.92
C TYR A 174 -2.83 1.28 13.76
N SER A 175 -1.89 2.20 13.99
CA SER A 175 -0.85 2.57 13.05
C SER A 175 0.51 2.36 13.71
N PHE A 176 1.39 1.65 13.02
CA PHE A 176 2.76 1.37 13.46
C PHE A 176 3.73 1.94 12.43
N THR A 177 4.80 2.58 12.89
CA THR A 177 5.86 3.09 12.03
C THR A 177 7.07 2.17 12.13
N TYR A 178 7.53 1.68 10.98
CA TYR A 178 8.74 0.88 10.87
C TYR A 178 9.85 1.72 10.26
N LYS A 179 11.05 1.57 10.79
CA LYS A 179 12.29 2.03 10.16
C LYS A 179 13.08 0.82 9.67
N ILE A 180 13.25 0.74 8.35
CA ILE A 180 13.94 -0.36 7.68
C ILE A 180 15.32 0.13 7.27
N TYR A 181 16.36 -0.54 7.76
CA TYR A 181 17.75 -0.23 7.50
C TYR A 181 18.35 -1.30 6.59
N ASN A 182 19.01 -0.90 5.51
CA ASN A 182 19.84 -1.81 4.73
C ASN A 182 21.27 -1.78 5.27
N LYS A 183 21.83 -2.93 5.57
CA LYS A 183 23.21 -3.05 6.03
C LYS A 183 24.24 -3.01 4.89
N GLY A 184 23.76 -3.13 3.65
CA GLY A 184 24.57 -3.04 2.42
C GLY A 184 24.65 -1.60 1.87
N ALA A 185 24.36 -1.45 0.58
CA ALA A 185 24.37 -0.16 -0.11
C ALA A 185 23.22 0.75 0.35
N PRO A 186 23.39 2.08 0.27
CA PRO A 186 22.31 3.04 0.51
C PRO A 186 21.09 2.77 -0.38
N TRP A 187 19.88 3.03 0.15
CA TRP A 187 18.64 2.79 -0.60
C TRP A 187 18.55 3.56 -1.92
N VAL A 188 19.06 4.80 -1.92
CA VAL A 188 19.05 5.66 -3.13
C VAL A 188 19.91 5.07 -4.23
N GLU A 189 21.09 4.52 -3.91
CA GLU A 189 21.95 3.87 -4.91
C GLU A 189 21.29 2.62 -5.53
N LEU A 190 20.51 1.87 -4.75
CA LEU A 190 19.77 0.71 -5.27
C LEU A 190 18.68 1.13 -6.25
N ILE A 191 17.98 2.23 -5.96
CA ILE A 191 16.95 2.79 -6.84
C ILE A 191 17.59 3.36 -8.12
N GLU A 192 18.71 4.06 -8.01
CA GLU A 192 19.39 4.67 -9.14
C GLU A 192 20.03 3.64 -10.08
N LYS A 193 20.57 2.54 -9.55
CA LYS A 193 21.11 1.45 -10.38
C LYS A 193 20.04 0.82 -11.25
N ASP A 194 18.83 0.65 -10.75
CA ASP A 194 17.72 0.11 -11.55
C ASP A 194 17.27 1.10 -12.63
N ASN A 195 17.38 2.40 -12.38
CA ASN A 195 17.07 3.45 -13.33
C ASN A 195 18.16 3.66 -14.40
N GLN A 196 19.41 3.22 -14.18
CA GLN A 196 20.48 3.35 -15.15
C GLN A 196 20.25 2.52 -16.43
N PHE A 197 19.44 1.47 -16.41
CA PHE A 197 19.02 0.77 -17.62
C PHE A 197 18.14 1.62 -18.54
N VAL A 198 17.48 2.65 -18.02
CA VAL A 198 16.66 3.59 -18.78
C VAL A 198 17.54 4.71 -19.40
N ASN A 199 18.69 4.99 -18.81
CA ASN A 199 19.62 6.05 -19.21
C ASN A 199 20.72 5.57 -20.16
N ASN A 200 20.48 4.53 -20.97
CA ASN A 200 21.44 4.12 -22.01
C ASN A 200 21.42 5.16 -23.13
N PRO A 201 22.51 5.96 -23.31
CA PRO A 201 22.52 7.07 -24.28
C PRO A 201 22.29 6.61 -25.74
N SER A 202 22.57 5.35 -26.02
CA SER A 202 22.37 4.78 -27.36
C SER A 202 20.89 4.54 -27.73
N LEU A 203 19.97 4.58 -26.77
CA LEU A 203 18.52 4.51 -27.03
C LEU A 203 17.89 5.91 -27.12
N LEU A 204 18.60 6.96 -26.72
CA LEU A 204 18.11 8.35 -26.67
C LEU A 204 18.33 9.12 -28.02
N ASP A 205 18.94 8.51 -28.99
CA ASP A 205 19.21 9.17 -30.32
C ASP A 205 17.99 9.17 -31.27
N LEU A 206 16.85 8.67 -30.81
CA LEU A 206 15.56 8.95 -31.44
C LEU A 206 15.02 10.28 -30.87
N SER A 207 15.35 11.37 -31.58
CA SER A 207 14.78 12.70 -31.27
C SER A 207 13.27 12.74 -31.60
N ILE A 208 12.48 11.96 -30.87
CA ILE A 208 11.03 12.05 -30.95
C ILE A 208 10.64 13.35 -30.21
N LYS A 209 10.40 14.40 -30.99
CA LYS A 209 9.89 15.66 -30.47
C LYS A 209 8.39 15.53 -30.22
N LEU A 210 8.00 15.00 -29.06
CA LEU A 210 6.63 15.12 -28.59
C LEU A 210 6.42 16.52 -28.04
N SER A 211 5.41 17.23 -28.53
CA SER A 211 5.02 18.49 -27.91
C SER A 211 4.43 18.21 -26.52
N GLU A 212 4.61 19.14 -25.59
CA GLU A 212 4.01 19.10 -24.27
C GLU A 212 2.50 18.78 -24.32
N LYS A 213 1.78 19.39 -25.27
CA LYS A 213 0.35 19.17 -25.47
C LYS A 213 0.03 17.72 -25.86
N GLN A 214 0.84 17.10 -26.69
CA GLN A 214 0.67 15.69 -27.11
C GLN A 214 0.96 14.75 -25.95
N PHE A 215 2.03 15.00 -25.19
CA PHE A 215 2.40 14.18 -24.04
C PHE A 215 1.32 14.25 -22.95
N LEU A 216 0.98 15.45 -22.48
CA LEU A 216 -0.04 15.62 -21.45
C LEU A 216 -1.44 15.21 -21.92
N GLY A 217 -1.73 15.33 -23.23
CA GLY A 217 -2.99 14.88 -23.83
C GLY A 217 -3.19 13.37 -23.76
N SER A 218 -2.11 12.57 -23.71
CA SER A 218 -2.18 11.12 -23.52
C SER A 218 -2.45 10.68 -22.08
N LEU A 219 -2.38 11.61 -21.11
CA LEU A 219 -2.50 11.36 -19.68
C LEU A 219 -3.77 12.04 -19.13
N PRO A 220 -4.97 11.45 -19.26
CA PRO A 220 -6.23 12.10 -18.92
C PRO A 220 -6.37 12.45 -17.43
N PHE A 221 -5.60 11.83 -16.54
CA PHE A 221 -5.65 12.05 -15.10
C PHE A 221 -4.32 12.56 -14.57
N HIS A 222 -3.81 13.66 -15.16
CA HIS A 222 -2.63 14.36 -14.67
C HIS A 222 -2.98 15.68 -14.00
N LEU A 223 -2.09 16.15 -13.10
CA LEU A 223 -2.10 17.49 -12.52
C LEU A 223 -0.71 18.10 -12.60
N VAL A 224 -0.62 19.36 -12.99
CA VAL A 224 0.62 20.14 -12.90
C VAL A 224 0.43 21.20 -11.82
N LEU A 225 1.33 21.18 -10.83
CA LEU A 225 1.28 22.06 -9.66
C LEU A 225 2.52 22.94 -9.61
N SER A 226 2.34 24.23 -9.36
CA SER A 226 3.44 25.16 -9.10
C SER A 226 4.07 24.93 -7.72
N LYS A 227 5.24 25.53 -7.45
CA LYS A 227 5.85 25.54 -6.11
C LYS A 227 4.91 26.11 -5.02
N SER A 228 4.02 27.02 -5.37
CA SER A 228 2.99 27.54 -4.46
C SER A 228 1.73 26.66 -4.38
N MET A 229 1.80 25.43 -4.88
CA MET A 229 0.69 24.48 -4.88
C MET A 229 -0.57 24.95 -5.60
N ILE A 230 -0.41 25.76 -6.65
CA ILE A 230 -1.51 26.19 -7.54
C ILE A 230 -1.60 25.20 -8.69
N VAL A 231 -2.83 24.78 -9.02
CA VAL A 231 -3.13 23.90 -10.16
C VAL A 231 -2.94 24.68 -11.46
N LYS A 232 -1.86 24.43 -12.19
CA LYS A 232 -1.56 25.08 -13.47
C LYS A 232 -2.19 24.34 -14.66
N ARG A 233 -2.26 23.02 -14.58
CA ARG A 233 -2.92 22.18 -15.59
C ARG A 233 -3.57 20.97 -14.94
N ALA A 234 -4.61 20.45 -15.59
CA ALA A 234 -5.27 19.23 -15.24
C ALA A 234 -5.67 18.46 -16.51
N GLY A 235 -5.60 17.16 -16.44
CA GLY A 235 -6.01 16.28 -17.53
C GLY A 235 -7.51 16.30 -17.79
N THR A 236 -7.90 15.96 -19.01
CA THR A 236 -9.31 15.98 -19.46
C THR A 236 -10.23 15.13 -18.56
N GLY A 237 -9.76 13.98 -18.09
CA GLY A 237 -10.54 13.12 -17.19
C GLY A 237 -10.81 13.78 -15.83
N ILE A 238 -9.86 14.55 -15.30
CA ILE A 238 -10.07 15.33 -14.05
C ILE A 238 -10.99 16.52 -14.32
N LEU A 239 -10.80 17.23 -15.42
CA LEU A 239 -11.63 18.39 -15.80
C LEU A 239 -13.09 18.01 -16.07
N CYS A 240 -13.36 16.80 -16.58
CA CYS A 240 -14.73 16.27 -16.71
C CYS A 240 -15.43 16.11 -15.35
N LEU A 241 -14.67 15.84 -14.29
CA LEU A 241 -15.22 15.69 -12.93
C LEU A 241 -15.43 17.03 -12.23
N ARG A 242 -14.53 18.00 -12.49
CA ARG A 242 -14.57 19.34 -11.96
C ARG A 242 -13.80 20.30 -12.90
N ASN A 243 -14.48 21.24 -13.52
CA ASN A 243 -13.94 22.09 -14.58
C ASN A 243 -13.32 23.41 -14.08
N ASP A 244 -13.52 23.74 -12.80
CA ASP A 244 -13.08 25.02 -12.21
C ASP A 244 -11.79 24.90 -11.40
N LEU A 245 -10.88 23.99 -11.77
CA LEU A 245 -9.67 23.65 -11.00
C LEU A 245 -8.49 24.59 -11.26
N LEU A 246 -8.38 25.12 -12.49
CA LEU A 246 -7.23 25.89 -12.89
C LEU A 246 -7.08 27.18 -12.07
N GLU A 247 -5.85 27.53 -11.75
CA GLU A 247 -5.44 28.69 -10.92
C GLU A 247 -5.94 28.63 -9.47
N LYS A 248 -6.50 27.50 -9.02
CA LYS A 248 -6.85 27.29 -7.62
C LYS A 248 -5.73 26.60 -6.85
N THR A 249 -5.73 26.82 -5.54
CA THR A 249 -4.81 26.11 -4.65
C THR A 249 -5.18 24.63 -4.57
N PHE A 250 -4.20 23.76 -4.53
CA PHE A 250 -4.41 22.30 -4.40
C PHE A 250 -5.36 21.96 -3.25
N THR A 251 -5.15 22.56 -2.08
CA THR A 251 -5.95 22.32 -0.87
C THR A 251 -7.43 22.70 -0.99
N SER A 252 -7.77 23.62 -1.89
CA SER A 252 -9.18 24.01 -2.13
C SER A 252 -9.94 23.00 -3.01
N CYS A 253 -9.21 22.11 -3.69
CA CYS A 253 -9.74 21.20 -4.68
C CYS A 253 -9.43 19.74 -4.39
N PHE A 254 -8.32 19.49 -3.71
CA PHE A 254 -7.81 18.16 -3.45
C PHE A 254 -7.38 17.98 -1.99
N GLN A 255 -7.39 16.74 -1.57
CA GLN A 255 -6.83 16.27 -0.31
C GLN A 255 -5.88 15.11 -0.57
N ILE A 256 -4.74 15.07 0.10
CA ILE A 256 -3.86 13.90 0.09
C ILE A 256 -4.43 12.90 1.09
N ALA A 257 -4.84 11.74 0.59
CA ALA A 257 -5.30 10.64 1.44
C ALA A 257 -4.11 9.81 1.92
N ARG A 258 -3.09 9.64 1.05
CA ARG A 258 -1.84 8.92 1.30
C ARG A 258 -0.73 9.46 0.39
N PRO A 259 0.53 9.49 0.88
CA PRO A 259 0.96 9.34 2.29
C PRO A 259 0.36 10.44 3.18
N LYS A 260 0.53 10.32 4.49
CA LYS A 260 0.18 11.43 5.42
C LYS A 260 1.28 12.48 5.32
N SER A 261 1.21 13.31 4.29
CA SER A 261 2.09 14.45 4.07
C SER A 261 1.28 15.74 4.08
N ASN A 262 1.91 16.85 4.43
CA ASN A 262 1.29 18.15 4.26
C ASN A 262 1.19 18.47 2.76
N PRO A 263 0.16 19.15 2.32
CA PRO A 263 0.00 19.56 0.91
C PRO A 263 0.86 20.78 0.58
N VAL A 264 2.17 20.66 0.80
CA VAL A 264 3.20 21.66 0.49
C VAL A 264 4.23 21.05 -0.45
N PHE A 265 4.87 21.90 -1.25
CA PHE A 265 5.79 21.47 -2.30
C PHE A 265 6.93 20.61 -1.75
N GLU A 266 7.54 21.04 -0.65
CA GLU A 266 8.68 20.36 -0.01
C GLU A 266 8.35 18.94 0.42
N ASP A 267 7.17 18.74 1.03
CA ASP A 267 6.72 17.42 1.47
C ASP A 267 6.42 16.51 0.29
N LEU A 268 5.80 17.03 -0.78
CA LEU A 268 5.54 16.25 -1.98
C LEU A 268 6.83 15.87 -2.68
N TYR A 269 7.77 16.80 -2.81
CA TYR A 269 9.07 16.56 -3.41
C TYR A 269 9.90 15.55 -2.61
N ALA A 270 9.90 15.64 -1.29
CA ALA A 270 10.58 14.68 -0.41
C ALA A 270 10.02 13.25 -0.56
N ASN A 271 8.70 13.13 -0.76
CA ASN A 271 8.01 11.85 -0.89
C ASN A 271 7.79 11.41 -2.36
N ARG A 272 8.46 12.04 -3.35
CA ARG A 272 8.24 11.79 -4.80
C ARG A 272 8.44 10.34 -5.24
N PHE A 273 9.16 9.54 -4.47
CA PHE A 273 9.36 8.12 -4.75
C PHE A 273 8.25 7.22 -4.20
N THR A 274 7.20 7.80 -3.61
CA THR A 274 6.06 7.05 -3.07
C THR A 274 4.84 7.21 -3.95
N THR A 275 3.94 6.24 -3.90
CA THR A 275 2.65 6.34 -4.57
C THR A 275 1.70 7.21 -3.74
N PHE A 276 1.11 8.20 -4.39
CA PHE A 276 0.13 9.10 -3.78
C PHE A 276 -1.30 8.67 -4.06
N GLU A 277 -2.15 8.78 -3.05
CA GLU A 277 -3.60 8.77 -3.21
C GLU A 277 -4.13 10.18 -2.94
N ILE A 278 -4.69 10.81 -3.97
CA ILE A 278 -5.32 12.12 -3.85
C ILE A 278 -6.83 12.02 -4.06
N VAL A 279 -7.57 12.84 -3.36
CA VAL A 279 -9.04 12.89 -3.40
C VAL A 279 -9.47 14.21 -4.00
N LEU A 280 -10.24 14.15 -5.09
CA LEU A 280 -10.89 15.32 -5.66
C LEU A 280 -12.12 15.67 -4.82
N LEU A 281 -12.18 16.90 -4.37
CA LEU A 281 -13.28 17.48 -3.61
C LEU A 281 -14.14 18.35 -4.51
N VAL A 282 -15.46 18.25 -4.34
CA VAL A 282 -16.43 19.12 -5.04
C VAL A 282 -17.34 19.81 -4.03
N PRO A 283 -17.85 21.01 -4.33
CA PRO A 283 -18.84 21.67 -3.49
C PRO A 283 -20.11 20.81 -3.38
N VAL A 284 -20.66 20.69 -2.16
CA VAL A 284 -21.92 19.98 -1.94
C VAL A 284 -23.05 20.71 -2.65
N SER A 285 -23.73 20.04 -3.56
CA SER A 285 -24.87 20.62 -4.24
C SER A 285 -26.03 20.86 -3.27
N ALA A 286 -26.70 22.01 -3.39
CA ALA A 286 -27.75 22.49 -2.47
C ALA A 286 -28.97 21.55 -2.30
N LYS A 287 -29.05 20.45 -3.06
CA LYS A 287 -30.15 19.45 -3.01
C LYS A 287 -29.98 18.38 -1.91
N ARG A 288 -28.83 18.32 -1.22
CA ARG A 288 -28.58 17.36 -0.10
C ARG A 288 -28.26 18.10 1.21
N LYS A 289 -29.17 18.95 1.68
CA LYS A 289 -29.10 19.48 3.04
C LYS A 289 -29.70 18.47 4.01
N SER A 290 -28.86 17.69 4.68
CA SER A 290 -29.17 17.09 5.97
C SER A 290 -27.98 17.18 6.90
N THR A 291 -28.16 18.03 7.88
CA THR A 291 -27.54 18.09 9.24
C THR A 291 -26.01 18.03 9.38
N LYS A 292 -25.54 19.15 9.92
CA LYS A 292 -24.31 19.47 10.68
C LYS A 292 -23.08 19.94 9.89
N ASN A 293 -22.86 21.25 10.10
CA ASN A 293 -21.66 22.07 9.87
C ASN A 293 -20.32 21.33 9.84
N THR A 294 -19.67 21.35 8.69
CA THR A 294 -18.25 21.67 8.48
C THR A 294 -18.01 21.70 6.96
N GLY A 295 -17.48 22.78 6.42
CA GLY A 295 -17.00 23.02 5.05
C GLY A 295 -17.66 22.20 3.93
N ASN A 296 -18.44 22.84 3.09
CA ASN A 296 -19.30 22.29 2.02
C ASN A 296 -18.59 21.51 0.89
N LEU A 297 -17.62 20.63 1.17
CA LEU A 297 -16.92 19.83 0.17
C LEU A 297 -17.18 18.34 0.40
N GLU A 298 -17.47 17.60 -0.69
CA GLU A 298 -17.62 16.14 -0.65
C GLU A 298 -16.61 15.46 -1.58
N GLU A 299 -16.24 14.21 -1.26
CA GLU A 299 -15.36 13.41 -2.09
C GLU A 299 -16.04 13.03 -3.40
N LYS A 300 -15.47 13.46 -4.53
CA LYS A 300 -15.96 13.09 -5.87
C LYS A 300 -15.27 11.85 -6.41
N CYS A 301 -13.93 11.83 -6.41
CA CYS A 301 -13.14 10.74 -6.94
C CYS A 301 -11.79 10.66 -6.24
N ARG A 302 -11.25 9.44 -6.12
CA ARG A 302 -9.87 9.18 -5.69
C ARG A 302 -9.02 8.80 -6.88
N PHE A 303 -7.78 9.27 -6.85
CA PHE A 303 -6.75 8.93 -7.84
C PHE A 303 -5.55 8.35 -7.11
N LYS A 304 -4.99 7.28 -7.67
CA LYS A 304 -3.72 6.71 -7.23
C LYS A 304 -2.68 6.98 -8.31
N GLY A 305 -1.54 7.51 -7.95
CA GLY A 305 -0.53 7.90 -8.93
C GLY A 305 0.80 8.25 -8.33
N GLU A 306 1.70 8.74 -9.17
CA GLU A 306 3.07 9.12 -8.86
C GLU A 306 3.30 10.59 -9.11
N ILE A 307 4.31 11.13 -8.44
CA ILE A 307 4.71 12.52 -8.55
C ILE A 307 6.10 12.60 -9.19
N TYR A 308 6.21 13.45 -10.19
CA TYR A 308 7.45 13.76 -10.88
C TYR A 308 7.76 15.25 -10.74
N PHE A 309 9.01 15.58 -10.45
CA PHE A 309 9.47 16.96 -10.54
C PHE A 309 10.01 17.20 -11.94
N VAL A 310 9.45 18.19 -12.63
CA VAL A 310 9.88 18.60 -13.97
C VAL A 310 10.77 19.85 -13.80
N GLU A 311 12.08 19.66 -13.94
CA GLU A 311 13.08 20.70 -13.67
C GLU A 311 12.88 21.90 -14.58
N GLU A 312 12.62 21.68 -15.88
CA GLU A 312 12.43 22.75 -16.87
C GLU A 312 11.23 23.65 -16.55
N TRP A 313 10.23 23.10 -15.85
CA TRP A 313 9.03 23.86 -15.47
C TRP A 313 9.09 24.37 -14.03
N GLU A 314 10.02 23.84 -13.24
CA GLU A 314 10.06 24.01 -11.78
C GLU A 314 8.70 23.65 -11.11
N MET A 315 8.04 22.63 -11.60
CA MET A 315 6.69 22.21 -11.23
C MET A 315 6.63 20.73 -10.88
N ILE A 316 5.61 20.37 -10.12
CA ILE A 316 5.25 18.97 -9.85
C ILE A 316 4.24 18.51 -10.90
N LEU A 317 4.51 17.36 -11.51
CA LEU A 317 3.58 16.63 -12.35
C LEU A 317 3.11 15.38 -11.59
N PHE A 318 1.83 15.35 -11.24
CA PHE A 318 1.18 14.13 -10.77
C PHE A 318 0.58 13.39 -11.96
N ILE A 319 0.84 12.10 -12.07
CA ILE A 319 0.25 11.19 -13.07
C ILE A 319 -0.45 10.07 -12.32
N GLY A 320 -1.74 9.93 -12.52
CA GLY A 320 -2.52 8.93 -11.80
C GLY A 320 -3.64 8.30 -12.61
N SER A 321 -4.31 7.38 -11.96
CA SER A 321 -5.51 6.70 -12.45
C SER A 321 -6.62 6.79 -11.42
N PRO A 322 -7.90 6.86 -11.83
CA PRO A 322 -9.01 6.85 -10.90
C PRO A 322 -9.15 5.49 -10.22
N MET A 323 -9.37 5.49 -8.91
CA MET A 323 -9.62 4.27 -8.14
C MET A 323 -11.09 3.86 -8.30
N ILE A 324 -11.36 3.01 -9.31
CA ILE A 324 -12.69 2.51 -9.66
C ILE A 324 -12.68 1.00 -9.56
N ARG A 325 -13.72 0.42 -8.94
CA ARG A 325 -13.83 -1.02 -8.68
C ARG A 325 -14.72 -1.75 -9.67
N ASP A 326 -15.73 -1.05 -10.21
CA ASP A 326 -16.70 -1.63 -11.11
C ASP A 326 -17.33 -0.57 -12.02
N THR A 327 -18.05 -1.02 -13.04
CA THR A 327 -18.72 -0.16 -14.03
C THR A 327 -19.84 0.71 -13.42
N LYS A 328 -20.47 0.25 -12.33
CA LYS A 328 -21.48 1.02 -11.61
C LYS A 328 -20.85 2.24 -10.94
N GLN A 329 -19.71 2.06 -10.29
CA GLN A 329 -18.96 3.15 -9.68
C GLN A 329 -18.43 4.14 -10.73
N LEU A 330 -18.02 3.65 -11.92
CA LEU A 330 -17.64 4.50 -13.05
C LEU A 330 -18.79 5.43 -13.45
N TYR A 331 -19.98 4.86 -13.60
CA TYR A 331 -21.19 5.61 -13.95
C TYR A 331 -21.60 6.62 -12.85
N GLU A 332 -21.59 6.20 -11.58
CA GLU A 332 -21.91 7.07 -10.43
C GLU A 332 -20.97 8.29 -10.34
N LYS A 333 -19.69 8.11 -10.71
CA LYS A 333 -18.70 9.19 -10.76
C LYS A 333 -18.78 10.04 -12.04
N SER A 334 -19.71 9.74 -12.94
CA SER A 334 -19.88 10.44 -14.23
C SER A 334 -18.67 10.28 -15.17
N LEU A 335 -17.93 9.19 -15.05
CA LEU A 335 -16.86 8.79 -15.96
C LEU A 335 -17.33 7.71 -16.91
N ARG A 336 -16.70 7.64 -18.08
CA ARG A 336 -16.94 6.62 -19.10
C ARG A 336 -15.64 5.86 -19.37
N ILE A 337 -15.74 4.68 -19.96
CA ILE A 337 -14.57 3.88 -20.35
C ILE A 337 -13.66 4.66 -21.31
N SER A 338 -14.25 5.51 -22.17
CA SER A 338 -13.49 6.39 -23.08
C SER A 338 -12.65 7.46 -22.37
N ASP A 339 -13.00 7.81 -21.12
CA ASP A 339 -12.27 8.81 -20.35
C ASP A 339 -11.03 8.20 -19.66
N LEU A 340 -10.99 6.86 -19.57
CA LEU A 340 -9.86 6.13 -19.00
C LEU A 340 -8.74 5.98 -20.03
N ASN A 341 -7.49 6.06 -19.58
CA ASN A 341 -6.35 5.77 -20.42
C ASN A 341 -6.43 4.33 -20.96
N MET A 342 -5.93 4.09 -22.16
CA MET A 342 -5.89 2.76 -22.79
C MET A 342 -5.10 1.73 -21.94
N PHE A 343 -4.16 2.21 -21.12
CA PHE A 343 -3.33 1.40 -20.23
C PHE A 343 -3.85 1.37 -18.78
N ASP A 344 -4.98 2.03 -18.49
CA ASP A 344 -5.56 2.06 -17.15
C ASP A 344 -6.12 0.69 -16.76
N ARG A 345 -5.70 0.20 -15.59
CA ARG A 345 -6.18 -1.08 -15.02
C ARG A 345 -7.69 -1.09 -14.79
N SER A 346 -8.29 0.09 -14.57
CA SER A 346 -9.74 0.22 -14.39
C SER A 346 -10.54 -0.09 -15.66
N ARG A 347 -9.86 -0.25 -16.80
CA ARG A 347 -10.48 -0.66 -18.08
C ARG A 347 -10.70 -2.18 -18.21
N ARG A 348 -10.04 -2.96 -17.37
CA ARG A 348 -10.13 -4.41 -17.32
C ARG A 348 -11.03 -4.84 -16.18
#